data_5a958cbb807164a911762f5e7dda5a00
#
_entry.id   5a958cbb807164a911762f5e7dda5a00
#
_cell.length_a   1.000
_cell.length_b   1.000
_cell.length_c   1.000
_cell.angle_alpha   90.00
_cell.angle_beta   90.00
_cell.angle_gamma   90.00
#
_symmetry.space_group_name_H-M   'P 1'
#
loop_
_entity.id
_entity.type
_entity.pdbx_description
1 polymer ?
#
loop_
_entity_poly.entity_id
_entity_poly.type
_entity_poly.pdbx_seq_one_letter_code
_entity_poly.pdbx_strand_id
1 'polypeptide(L)'
;MYGIRPAVALKALSAMAVVLLASVSVARAAAPASGRPNILVIFGDDIGYANVSLYNPGVMGYSTPNIDRIGREGVMFSDHYAQPSCTAGRAAFITGQYPIRSGLTTVGTPGAKLGLQPATPTLAEVLKTQGYATGQFGKNHLGDRNEHLPTVHGFDEFFGNLYHLNTEENPEQQDYPANPALTSRFGPRG
;
A
#
# COMPACT_ATOMS: atom_id res chain seq x y z
N MET A 1 9.10 -56.05 23.73
CA MET A 1 9.83 -55.30 22.68
C MET A 1 9.06 -55.44 21.36
N TYR A 2 8.28 -54.44 20.97
CA TYR A 2 7.57 -54.44 19.69
C TYR A 2 8.41 -53.66 18.68
N GLY A 3 9.05 -54.40 17.77
CA GLY A 3 9.81 -53.82 16.68
C GLY A 3 8.88 -53.27 15.58
N ILE A 4 8.97 -51.99 15.31
CA ILE A 4 8.26 -51.32 14.17
C ILE A 4 8.88 -51.84 12.88
N ARG A 5 8.07 -52.43 12.01
CA ARG A 5 8.53 -52.97 10.73
C ARG A 5 8.98 -51.84 9.81
N PRO A 6 10.18 -51.87 9.22
CA PRO A 6 10.75 -50.75 8.44
C PRO A 6 9.93 -50.41 7.19
N ALA A 7 9.11 -51.29 6.68
CA ALA A 7 8.25 -51.03 5.50
C ALA A 7 7.10 -50.07 5.77
N VAL A 8 6.65 -49.93 7.03
CA VAL A 8 5.57 -48.99 7.39
C VAL A 8 6.11 -47.57 7.53
N ALA A 9 7.33 -47.41 8.05
CA ALA A 9 8.01 -46.13 8.18
C ALA A 9 8.32 -45.51 6.84
N LEU A 10 8.71 -46.30 5.85
CA LEU A 10 9.05 -45.81 4.50
C LEU A 10 7.81 -45.30 3.73
N LYS A 11 6.66 -45.96 3.91
CA LYS A 11 5.39 -45.49 3.29
C LYS A 11 4.84 -44.23 3.94
N ALA A 12 5.03 -44.04 5.24
CA ALA A 12 4.62 -42.81 5.93
C ALA A 12 5.49 -41.61 5.51
N LEU A 13 6.80 -41.78 5.37
CA LEU A 13 7.69 -40.72 4.88
C LEU A 13 7.38 -40.32 3.43
N SER A 14 7.07 -41.28 2.55
CA SER A 14 6.71 -40.98 1.16
C SER A 14 5.38 -40.23 1.05
N ALA A 15 4.38 -40.55 1.89
CA ALA A 15 3.10 -39.85 1.92
C ALA A 15 3.25 -38.41 2.44
N MET A 16 4.11 -38.19 3.45
CA MET A 16 4.36 -36.86 4.00
C MET A 16 5.15 -35.97 3.03
N ALA A 17 6.06 -36.51 2.25
CA ALA A 17 6.79 -35.78 1.20
C ALA A 17 5.89 -35.34 0.04
N VAL A 18 4.90 -36.15 -0.34
CA VAL A 18 3.94 -35.81 -1.39
C VAL A 18 2.96 -34.72 -0.92
N VAL A 19 2.56 -34.71 0.34
CA VAL A 19 1.67 -33.66 0.90
C VAL A 19 2.41 -32.31 1.05
N LEU A 20 3.71 -32.30 1.38
CA LEU A 20 4.49 -31.06 1.44
C LEU A 20 4.77 -30.46 0.04
N LEU A 21 4.84 -31.28 -1.02
CA LEU A 21 5.04 -30.79 -2.37
C LEU A 21 3.77 -30.24 -3.03
N ALA A 22 2.59 -30.60 -2.53
CA ALA A 22 1.31 -30.14 -3.06
C ALA A 22 0.88 -28.75 -2.55
N SER A 23 1.56 -28.18 -1.54
CA SER A 23 1.18 -26.91 -0.91
C SER A 23 1.98 -25.69 -1.35
N VAL A 24 2.93 -25.84 -2.29
CA VAL A 24 3.55 -24.70 -2.95
C VAL A 24 2.76 -24.37 -4.21
N SER A 25 1.54 -23.88 -4.03
CA SER A 25 0.87 -23.12 -5.08
C SER A 25 1.64 -21.81 -5.23
N VAL A 26 2.69 -21.80 -6.07
CA VAL A 26 3.26 -20.56 -6.57
C VAL A 26 2.09 -19.86 -7.27
N ALA A 27 1.59 -18.77 -6.66
CA ALA A 27 0.68 -17.87 -7.34
C ALA A 27 1.41 -17.39 -8.60
N ARG A 28 1.15 -18.10 -9.70
CA ARG A 28 1.66 -17.71 -11.00
C ARG A 28 0.90 -16.44 -11.34
N ALA A 29 1.60 -15.31 -11.27
CA ALA A 29 1.05 -14.07 -11.77
C ALA A 29 0.45 -14.35 -13.15
N ALA A 30 -0.83 -14.10 -13.32
CA ALA A 30 -1.51 -14.27 -14.60
C ALA A 30 -0.67 -13.52 -15.65
N ALA A 31 -0.31 -14.19 -16.74
CA ALA A 31 0.37 -13.54 -17.83
C ALA A 31 -0.47 -12.33 -18.26
N PRO A 32 0.14 -11.17 -18.53
CA PRO A 32 -0.62 -9.97 -18.88
C PRO A 32 -1.47 -10.28 -20.11
N ALA A 33 -2.77 -10.10 -19.95
CA ALA A 33 -3.70 -10.26 -21.05
C ALA A 33 -3.32 -9.25 -22.13
N SER A 34 -2.90 -9.78 -23.31
CA SER A 34 -2.79 -9.07 -24.58
C SER A 34 -2.11 -7.69 -24.55
N GLY A 35 -0.77 -7.63 -24.51
CA GLY A 35 0.01 -6.46 -24.95
C GLY A 35 -0.07 -5.19 -24.10
N ARG A 36 -0.77 -5.19 -22.99
CA ARG A 36 -0.85 -4.06 -22.06
C ARG A 36 0.27 -4.14 -21.04
N PRO A 37 0.99 -3.02 -20.75
CA PRO A 37 2.05 -3.02 -19.75
C PRO A 37 1.50 -3.17 -18.34
N ASN A 38 2.24 -3.83 -17.46
CA ASN A 38 2.01 -3.72 -16.04
C ASN A 38 2.38 -2.31 -15.57
N ILE A 39 1.61 -1.78 -14.62
CA ILE A 39 1.82 -0.44 -14.07
C ILE A 39 2.16 -0.60 -12.59
N LEU A 40 3.39 -0.24 -12.21
CA LEU A 40 3.84 -0.16 -10.83
C LEU A 40 4.01 1.30 -10.46
N VAL A 41 3.31 1.74 -9.42
CA VAL A 41 3.47 3.05 -8.81
C VAL A 41 4.16 2.91 -7.46
N ILE A 42 5.26 3.62 -7.27
CA ILE A 42 5.96 3.75 -5.99
C ILE A 42 5.76 5.18 -5.52
N PHE A 43 4.90 5.36 -4.51
CA PHE A 43 4.54 6.67 -3.99
C PHE A 43 5.30 6.95 -2.70
N GLY A 44 6.29 7.84 -2.76
CA GLY A 44 7.04 8.27 -1.58
C GLY A 44 6.18 9.13 -0.64
N ASP A 45 6.40 8.98 0.66
CA ASP A 45 5.73 9.76 1.71
C ASP A 45 6.79 10.60 2.42
N ASP A 46 6.64 11.91 2.41
CA ASP A 46 7.62 12.88 2.94
C ASP A 46 9.04 12.74 2.38
N ILE A 47 9.16 12.27 1.14
CA ILE A 47 10.43 12.20 0.41
C ILE A 47 10.70 13.55 -0.24
N GLY A 48 11.71 14.25 0.26
CA GLY A 48 12.14 15.53 -0.29
C GLY A 48 13.01 15.38 -1.54
N TYR A 49 13.15 16.46 -2.29
CA TYR A 49 13.95 16.53 -3.51
C TYR A 49 15.40 16.04 -3.30
N ALA A 50 16.03 16.40 -2.17
CA ALA A 50 17.40 15.99 -1.87
C ALA A 50 17.51 14.51 -1.43
N ASN A 51 16.40 13.84 -1.08
CA ASN A 51 16.43 12.46 -0.62
C ASN A 51 16.70 11.45 -1.76
N VAL A 52 16.43 11.84 -3.00
CA VAL A 52 16.72 11.00 -4.17
C VAL A 52 18.04 11.46 -4.78
N SER A 53 19.06 10.59 -4.74
CA SER A 53 20.42 10.97 -5.12
C SER A 53 20.58 11.34 -6.60
N LEU A 54 19.66 10.93 -7.47
CA LEU A 54 19.66 11.36 -8.87
C LEU A 54 19.46 12.86 -9.02
N TYR A 55 18.66 13.48 -8.15
CA TYR A 55 18.44 14.94 -8.14
C TYR A 55 19.55 15.70 -7.42
N ASN A 56 20.09 15.13 -6.34
CA ASN A 56 21.07 15.80 -5.46
C ASN A 56 22.14 14.82 -4.95
N PRO A 57 23.12 14.44 -5.79
CA PRO A 57 24.13 13.48 -5.41
C PRO A 57 24.92 13.92 -4.17
N GLY A 58 24.90 13.08 -3.14
CA GLY A 58 25.71 13.25 -1.94
C GLY A 58 25.19 14.22 -0.87
N VAL A 59 24.16 15.00 -1.12
CA VAL A 59 23.62 15.98 -0.14
C VAL A 59 23.14 15.31 1.15
N MET A 60 22.51 14.14 1.06
CA MET A 60 21.99 13.41 2.23
C MET A 60 22.97 12.42 2.84
N GLY A 61 24.20 12.32 2.32
CA GLY A 61 25.21 11.37 2.80
C GLY A 61 24.95 9.91 2.45
N TYR A 62 23.94 9.62 1.64
CA TYR A 62 23.63 8.30 1.11
C TYR A 62 23.24 8.38 -0.39
N SER A 63 23.03 7.22 -1.01
CA SER A 63 22.56 7.12 -2.39
C SER A 63 21.33 6.23 -2.52
N THR A 64 20.55 6.46 -3.58
CA THR A 64 19.33 5.71 -3.90
C THR A 64 19.47 4.99 -5.25
N PRO A 65 20.42 4.04 -5.39
CA PRO A 65 20.87 3.54 -6.70
C PRO A 65 19.75 2.88 -7.51
N ASN A 66 18.79 2.23 -6.86
CA ASN A 66 17.68 1.57 -7.55
C ASN A 66 16.64 2.58 -8.04
N ILE A 67 16.34 3.63 -7.26
CA ILE A 67 15.46 4.72 -7.68
C ILE A 67 16.14 5.52 -8.79
N ASP A 68 17.40 5.83 -8.63
CA ASP A 68 18.21 6.54 -9.62
C ASP A 68 18.26 5.80 -10.97
N ARG A 69 18.29 4.46 -10.93
CA ARG A 69 18.26 3.64 -12.13
C ARG A 69 16.97 3.84 -12.92
N ILE A 70 15.81 3.93 -12.23
CA ILE A 70 14.53 4.21 -12.90
C ILE A 70 14.60 5.52 -13.69
N GLY A 71 15.16 6.55 -13.08
CA GLY A 71 15.32 7.85 -13.74
C GLY A 71 16.35 7.84 -14.88
N ARG A 72 17.44 7.06 -14.75
CA ARG A 72 18.47 6.97 -15.81
C ARG A 72 18.02 6.13 -17.02
N GLU A 73 17.25 5.08 -16.77
CA GLU A 73 16.75 4.19 -17.81
C GLU A 73 15.41 4.64 -18.41
N GLY A 74 14.71 5.54 -17.72
CA GLY A 74 13.41 6.08 -18.12
C GLY A 74 13.43 7.59 -18.27
N VAL A 75 12.57 8.27 -17.52
CA VAL A 75 12.40 9.73 -17.55
C VAL A 75 12.51 10.31 -16.15
N MET A 76 13.20 11.39 -16.02
CA MET A 76 13.27 12.21 -14.81
C MET A 76 12.66 13.58 -15.07
N PHE A 77 11.75 14.01 -14.21
CA PHE A 77 11.15 15.34 -14.28
C PHE A 77 11.89 16.28 -13.34
N SER A 78 12.39 17.41 -13.85
CA SER A 78 13.05 18.45 -13.05
C SER A 78 12.05 19.36 -12.34
N ASP A 79 10.88 19.53 -12.93
CA ASP A 79 9.87 20.50 -12.50
C ASP A 79 8.52 19.80 -12.30
N HIS A 80 8.47 18.87 -11.35
CA HIS A 80 7.25 18.20 -10.91
C HIS A 80 7.00 18.49 -9.44
N TYR A 81 5.88 19.14 -9.12
CA TYR A 81 5.57 19.60 -7.77
C TYR A 81 4.48 18.76 -7.15
N ALA A 82 4.72 18.31 -5.91
CA ALA A 82 3.76 17.60 -5.10
C ALA A 82 2.78 18.56 -4.41
N GLN A 83 1.80 18.01 -3.73
CA GLN A 83 0.88 18.76 -2.88
C GLN A 83 1.46 18.89 -1.46
N PRO A 84 1.03 19.90 -0.68
CA PRO A 84 1.66 20.24 0.59
C PRO A 84 1.29 19.32 1.77
N SER A 85 0.47 18.30 1.57
CA SER A 85 0.16 17.29 2.59
C SER A 85 0.00 15.90 1.98
N CYS A 86 0.23 14.88 2.81
CA CYS A 86 0.14 13.49 2.37
C CYS A 86 -1.25 13.13 1.82
N THR A 87 -2.32 13.52 2.49
CA THR A 87 -3.69 13.32 1.99
C THR A 87 -3.92 14.04 0.67
N ALA A 88 -3.51 15.30 0.56
CA ALA A 88 -3.68 16.09 -0.65
C ALA A 88 -2.94 15.49 -1.84
N GLY A 89 -1.68 15.07 -1.65
CA GLY A 89 -0.88 14.44 -2.70
C GLY A 89 -1.45 13.10 -3.16
N ARG A 90 -1.85 12.26 -2.20
CA ARG A 90 -2.45 10.96 -2.50
C ARG A 90 -3.79 11.07 -3.21
N ALA A 91 -4.65 11.99 -2.74
CA ALA A 91 -5.91 12.29 -3.40
C ALA A 91 -5.70 12.82 -4.83
N ALA A 92 -4.79 13.77 -5.02
CA ALA A 92 -4.49 14.32 -6.34
C ALA A 92 -4.01 13.23 -7.31
N PHE A 93 -3.14 12.33 -6.86
CA PHE A 93 -2.65 11.24 -7.68
C PHE A 93 -3.75 10.24 -8.05
N ILE A 94 -4.49 9.74 -7.05
CA ILE A 94 -5.49 8.68 -7.27
C ILE A 94 -6.69 9.18 -8.09
N THR A 95 -7.08 10.46 -7.90
CA THR A 95 -8.27 11.02 -8.56
C THR A 95 -7.98 11.83 -9.83
N GLY A 96 -6.71 12.19 -10.04
CA GLY A 96 -6.34 13.14 -11.11
C GLY A 96 -6.90 14.56 -10.90
N GLN A 97 -7.32 14.92 -9.70
CA GLN A 97 -7.95 16.19 -9.37
C GLN A 97 -7.11 17.00 -8.38
N TYR A 98 -7.14 18.33 -8.52
CA TYR A 98 -6.57 19.18 -7.48
C TYR A 98 -7.29 18.98 -6.14
N PRO A 99 -6.57 19.00 -5.00
CA PRO A 99 -7.14 18.75 -3.67
C PRO A 99 -8.29 19.69 -3.30
N ILE A 100 -8.26 20.91 -3.76
CA ILE A 100 -9.35 21.88 -3.54
C ILE A 100 -10.66 21.42 -4.21
N ARG A 101 -10.57 20.65 -5.29
CA ARG A 101 -11.75 20.11 -5.99
C ARG A 101 -12.32 18.89 -5.27
N SER A 102 -11.47 18.01 -4.80
CA SER A 102 -11.87 16.82 -4.03
C SER A 102 -12.24 17.14 -2.58
N GLY A 103 -11.88 18.31 -2.06
CA GLY A 103 -12.00 18.68 -0.66
C GLY A 103 -10.91 18.08 0.25
N LEU A 104 -10.03 17.26 -0.29
CA LEU A 104 -8.98 16.56 0.47
C LEU A 104 -7.69 17.38 0.51
N THR A 105 -7.77 18.59 1.06
CA THR A 105 -6.66 19.55 1.11
C THR A 105 -5.72 19.36 2.29
N THR A 106 -6.17 18.66 3.34
CA THR A 106 -5.42 18.45 4.56
C THR A 106 -5.67 17.05 5.13
N VAL A 107 -4.88 16.68 6.13
CA VAL A 107 -4.98 15.40 6.82
C VAL A 107 -6.26 15.35 7.64
N GLY A 108 -7.04 14.27 7.46
CA GLY A 108 -8.14 13.93 8.35
C GLY A 108 -7.67 13.24 9.63
N THR A 109 -8.56 13.10 10.60
CA THR A 109 -8.33 12.28 11.79
C THR A 109 -9.10 10.96 11.69
N PRO A 110 -8.68 9.90 12.38
CA PRO A 110 -9.42 8.63 12.44
C PRO A 110 -10.90 8.85 12.79
N GLY A 111 -11.79 8.17 12.06
CA GLY A 111 -13.25 8.31 12.20
C GLY A 111 -13.84 9.59 11.61
N ALA A 112 -13.04 10.48 11.04
CA ALA A 112 -13.54 11.72 10.43
C ALA A 112 -14.45 11.45 9.23
N LYS A 113 -15.34 12.41 8.95
CA LYS A 113 -16.15 12.39 7.71
C LYS A 113 -15.33 12.78 6.48
N LEU A 114 -14.13 13.32 6.69
CA LEU A 114 -13.22 13.69 5.62
C LEU A 114 -12.57 12.44 5.04
N GLY A 115 -12.80 12.20 3.77
CA GLY A 115 -12.24 11.07 3.04
C GLY A 115 -12.66 11.07 1.58
N LEU A 116 -12.20 10.09 0.83
CA LEU A 116 -12.53 9.96 -0.59
C LEU A 116 -14.03 9.70 -0.76
N GLN A 117 -14.68 10.56 -1.51
CA GLN A 117 -16.14 10.49 -1.67
C GLN A 117 -16.52 9.47 -2.75
N PRO A 118 -17.63 8.71 -2.58
CA PRO A 118 -18.05 7.68 -3.51
C PRO A 118 -18.25 8.14 -4.96
N ALA A 119 -18.58 9.42 -5.17
CA ALA A 119 -18.77 9.97 -6.50
C ALA A 119 -17.46 10.43 -7.18
N THR A 120 -16.33 10.33 -6.48
CA THR A 120 -15.03 10.76 -7.01
C THR A 120 -14.37 9.61 -7.76
N PRO A 121 -14.23 9.66 -9.09
CA PRO A 121 -13.61 8.60 -9.86
C PRO A 121 -12.12 8.45 -9.49
N THR A 122 -11.63 7.23 -9.49
CA THR A 122 -10.24 6.92 -9.17
C THR A 122 -9.52 6.31 -10.35
N LEU A 123 -8.19 6.42 -10.32
CA LEU A 123 -7.31 5.75 -11.29
C LEU A 123 -7.56 4.23 -11.32
N ALA A 124 -7.81 3.61 -10.16
CA ALA A 124 -8.09 2.18 -10.06
C ALA A 124 -9.40 1.81 -10.78
N GLU A 125 -10.48 2.57 -10.54
CA GLU A 125 -11.75 2.35 -11.24
C GLU A 125 -11.61 2.47 -12.75
N VAL A 126 -10.89 3.50 -13.22
CA VAL A 126 -10.63 3.68 -14.65
C VAL A 126 -9.82 2.52 -15.23
N LEU A 127 -8.77 2.07 -14.57
CA LEU A 127 -7.94 0.95 -15.03
C LEU A 127 -8.71 -0.37 -15.04
N LYS A 128 -9.61 -0.59 -14.09
CA LYS A 128 -10.50 -1.77 -14.12
C LYS A 128 -11.38 -1.83 -15.36
N THR A 129 -11.88 -0.69 -15.86
CA THR A 129 -12.64 -0.68 -17.13
C THR A 129 -11.80 -1.12 -18.32
N GLN A 130 -10.48 -1.05 -18.19
CA GLN A 130 -9.51 -1.51 -19.16
C GLN A 130 -9.02 -2.95 -18.90
N GLY A 131 -9.61 -3.66 -17.94
CA GLY A 131 -9.30 -5.06 -17.62
C GLY A 131 -8.03 -5.25 -16.80
N TYR A 132 -7.56 -4.22 -16.07
CA TYR A 132 -6.49 -4.37 -15.09
C TYR A 132 -7.02 -4.97 -13.79
N ALA A 133 -6.24 -5.84 -13.17
CA ALA A 133 -6.32 -6.11 -11.75
C ALA A 133 -5.60 -5.00 -10.99
N THR A 134 -6.14 -4.56 -9.87
CA THR A 134 -5.68 -3.38 -9.15
C THR A 134 -5.40 -3.70 -7.68
N GLY A 135 -4.25 -3.27 -7.17
CA GLY A 135 -3.87 -3.45 -5.78
C GLY A 135 -3.23 -2.18 -5.21
N GLN A 136 -3.50 -1.90 -3.94
CA GLN A 136 -2.84 -0.84 -3.20
C GLN A 136 -2.21 -1.42 -1.94
N PHE A 137 -0.93 -1.13 -1.74
CA PHE A 137 -0.15 -1.66 -0.64
C PHE A 137 0.57 -0.52 0.08
N GLY A 138 0.39 -0.43 1.40
CA GLY A 138 0.94 0.62 2.24
C GLY A 138 -0.08 1.67 2.66
N LYS A 139 0.35 2.90 2.91
CA LYS A 139 -0.47 3.99 3.44
C LYS A 139 -1.52 4.48 2.42
N ASN A 140 -2.79 4.51 2.82
CA ASN A 140 -3.88 5.10 2.02
C ASN A 140 -4.08 6.61 2.28
N HIS A 141 -4.35 6.98 3.52
CA HIS A 141 -4.57 8.33 4.03
C HIS A 141 -5.69 9.14 3.36
N LEU A 142 -6.74 8.47 2.91
CA LEU A 142 -7.90 9.08 2.25
C LEU A 142 -9.22 8.83 3.01
N GLY A 143 -9.11 8.56 4.32
CA GLY A 143 -10.22 8.24 5.21
C GLY A 143 -10.26 6.77 5.60
N ASP A 144 -10.90 6.48 6.73
CA ASP A 144 -10.98 5.15 7.34
C ASP A 144 -12.41 4.63 7.51
N ARG A 145 -13.41 5.38 7.07
CA ARG A 145 -14.79 4.90 7.04
C ARG A 145 -15.00 3.92 5.90
N ASN A 146 -15.99 3.05 6.02
CA ASN A 146 -16.29 2.05 5.02
C ASN A 146 -16.43 2.62 3.61
N GLU A 147 -17.06 3.79 3.49
CA GLU A 147 -17.24 4.50 2.22
C GLU A 147 -15.95 5.08 1.63
N HIS A 148 -14.85 5.14 2.41
CA HIS A 148 -13.56 5.69 1.99
C HIS A 148 -12.50 4.63 1.67
N LEU A 149 -12.80 3.35 1.92
CA LEU A 149 -11.82 2.27 1.78
C LEU A 149 -11.35 2.09 0.33
N PRO A 150 -10.07 1.79 0.09
CA PRO A 150 -9.56 1.55 -1.26
C PRO A 150 -10.37 0.52 -2.05
N THR A 151 -10.86 -0.53 -1.39
CA THR A 151 -11.60 -1.61 -2.02
C THR A 151 -12.99 -1.21 -2.53
N VAL A 152 -13.57 -0.12 -2.03
CA VAL A 152 -14.81 0.45 -2.58
C VAL A 152 -14.54 1.53 -3.63
N HIS A 153 -13.27 1.87 -3.85
CA HIS A 153 -12.78 2.84 -4.81
C HIS A 153 -11.91 2.21 -5.91
N GLY A 154 -12.25 0.99 -6.29
CA GLY A 154 -11.70 0.34 -7.48
C GLY A 154 -10.49 -0.56 -7.25
N PHE A 155 -9.89 -0.61 -6.08
CA PHE A 155 -8.83 -1.58 -5.80
C PHE A 155 -9.41 -2.96 -5.49
N ASP A 156 -8.91 -4.00 -6.15
CA ASP A 156 -9.30 -5.39 -5.91
C ASP A 156 -8.71 -5.90 -4.60
N GLU A 157 -7.53 -5.38 -4.24
CA GLU A 157 -6.81 -5.76 -3.04
C GLU A 157 -6.23 -4.51 -2.35
N PHE A 158 -6.30 -4.51 -1.01
CA PHE A 158 -5.67 -3.52 -0.16
C PHE A 158 -4.97 -4.20 1.02
N PHE A 159 -3.71 -3.85 1.25
CA PHE A 159 -2.98 -4.24 2.44
C PHE A 159 -2.10 -3.08 2.91
N GLY A 160 -2.38 -2.54 4.08
CA GLY A 160 -1.64 -1.40 4.64
C GLY A 160 -2.43 -0.64 5.67
N ASN A 161 -2.02 0.60 5.90
CA ASN A 161 -2.58 1.48 6.91
C ASN A 161 -3.51 2.52 6.28
N LEU A 162 -4.66 2.76 6.90
CA LEU A 162 -5.62 3.77 6.43
C LEU A 162 -5.16 5.19 6.72
N TYR A 163 -4.33 5.37 7.75
CA TYR A 163 -3.61 6.60 8.07
C TYR A 163 -2.09 6.36 8.10
N HIS A 164 -1.33 7.14 8.86
CA HIS A 164 0.10 6.92 9.10
C HIS A 164 0.30 6.10 10.38
N LEU A 165 1.44 5.43 10.51
CA LEU A 165 1.71 4.48 11.58
C LEU A 165 1.49 5.02 12.98
N ASN A 166 1.86 6.27 13.25
CA ASN A 166 1.69 6.89 14.57
C ASN A 166 0.23 7.27 14.92
N THR A 167 -0.73 7.14 14.01
CA THR A 167 -2.16 7.22 14.33
C THR A 167 -2.81 5.85 14.49
N GLU A 168 -2.10 4.81 14.07
CA GLU A 168 -2.47 3.41 14.26
C GLU A 168 -1.61 2.81 15.38
N GLU A 169 -1.46 3.58 16.47
CA GLU A 169 -0.64 3.23 17.61
C GLU A 169 -1.06 1.89 18.22
N ASN A 170 -0.05 1.13 18.60
CA ASN A 170 -0.24 -0.10 19.35
C ASN A 170 -0.69 0.25 20.79
N PRO A 171 -1.88 -0.18 21.24
CA PRO A 171 -2.36 0.08 22.60
C PRO A 171 -1.45 -0.48 23.70
N GLU A 172 -0.58 -1.41 23.34
CA GLU A 172 0.37 -2.03 24.24
C GLU A 172 1.65 -1.21 24.45
N GLN A 173 1.83 -0.16 23.67
CA GLN A 173 2.96 0.75 23.84
C GLN A 173 2.81 1.59 25.12
N GLN A 174 3.93 1.79 25.81
CA GLN A 174 3.97 2.49 27.09
C GLN A 174 3.49 3.95 27.02
N ASP A 175 3.65 4.59 25.88
CA ASP A 175 3.26 5.99 25.61
C ASP A 175 1.89 6.09 24.92
N TYR A 176 1.16 4.97 24.76
CA TYR A 176 -0.19 5.00 24.25
C TYR A 176 -1.09 5.82 25.19
N PRO A 177 -1.88 6.77 24.67
CA PRO A 177 -2.68 7.66 25.52
C PRO A 177 -3.67 6.87 26.38
N ALA A 178 -3.42 6.83 27.68
CA ALA A 178 -4.31 6.20 28.65
C ALA A 178 -5.58 7.03 28.93
N ASN A 179 -5.74 8.21 28.31
CA ASN A 179 -6.88 9.09 28.51
C ASN A 179 -8.14 8.54 27.83
N PRO A 180 -9.17 8.11 28.59
CA PRO A 180 -10.41 7.56 28.03
C PRO A 180 -11.15 8.49 27.07
N ALA A 181 -10.99 9.82 27.21
CA ALA A 181 -11.59 10.78 26.30
C ALA A 181 -10.95 10.76 24.91
N LEU A 182 -9.66 10.44 24.82
CA LEU A 182 -8.97 10.27 23.56
C LEU A 182 -9.32 8.92 22.91
N THR A 183 -9.27 7.84 23.67
CA THR A 183 -9.60 6.50 23.17
C THR A 183 -11.06 6.39 22.76
N SER A 184 -12.00 7.05 23.46
CA SER A 184 -13.41 7.08 23.04
C SER A 184 -13.65 7.92 21.78
N ARG A 185 -12.82 8.95 21.56
CA ARG A 185 -12.92 9.81 20.38
C ARG A 185 -12.40 9.14 19.12
N PHE A 186 -11.34 8.36 19.24
CA PHE A 186 -10.65 7.74 18.10
C PHE A 186 -11.02 6.26 17.90
N GLY A 187 -11.78 5.67 18.81
CA GLY A 187 -12.19 4.26 18.76
C GLY A 187 -11.07 3.27 19.07
N PRO A 188 -11.40 1.99 19.18
CA PRO A 188 -10.39 0.95 19.20
C PRO A 188 -9.68 0.94 17.83
N ARG A 189 -8.38 1.05 17.88
CA ARG A 189 -7.54 1.02 16.68
C ARG A 189 -7.01 -0.39 16.51
N GLY A 190 -7.33 -1.02 15.43
CA GLY A 190 -6.87 -2.34 15.05
C GLY A 190 -7.14 -2.59 13.60
#